data_e08da35919af19d3f433b04c75287036
#
_entry.id   e08da35919af19d3f433b04c75287036
#
_cell.length_a   1.000
_cell.length_b   1.000
_cell.length_c   1.000
_cell.angle_alpha   90.00
_cell.angle_beta   90.00
_cell.angle_gamma   90.00
#
_symmetry.space_group_name_H-M   'P 1'
#
loop_
_entity.id
_entity.type
_entity.pdbx_description
1 polymer ?
#
loop_
_entity_poly.entity_id
_entity_poly.type
_entity_poly.pdbx_seq_one_letter_code
_entity_poly.pdbx_strand_id
1 'polypeptide(L)'
;GGSSTGYRLAGGKVLCMNEFVEEAQKTYAENYPETIILPGDIKELTGENFLNATGLDVGELDILDGSPPCSAFSVAGKISHNIHEEEHVDLFGNVTIEKVPGKHSDGWGQTKNYSDGKMVENIEDLFFEFLRVAKYIKPKVIVAENVKGLTISEAKKYLNKILNTFGDIGYDVCHKVLDSRYYGVAQTRTRVIFIGVREDVAVEAGYNFM
;
A
#
# COMPACT_ATOMS: atom_id res chain seq x y z
N GLY A 1 -3.64 -8.17 11.18
CA GLY A 1 -4.63 -8.20 12.24
C GLY A 1 -4.76 -6.90 13.06
N GLY A 2 -3.74 -6.02 13.16
CA GLY A 2 -3.82 -4.81 13.99
C GLY A 2 -4.91 -3.83 13.54
N SER A 3 -5.04 -3.60 12.25
CA SER A 3 -6.10 -2.78 11.64
C SER A 3 -7.49 -3.36 11.98
N SER A 4 -7.67 -4.67 11.78
CA SER A 4 -8.92 -5.36 12.14
C SER A 4 -9.29 -5.23 13.62
N THR A 5 -8.29 -5.32 14.52
CA THR A 5 -8.50 -5.06 15.96
C THR A 5 -9.00 -3.65 16.19
N GLY A 6 -8.37 -2.65 15.55
CA GLY A 6 -8.75 -1.24 15.67
C GLY A 6 -10.20 -0.99 15.23
N TYR A 7 -10.60 -1.52 14.07
CA TYR A 7 -11.98 -1.39 13.59
C TYR A 7 -12.99 -2.04 14.54
N ARG A 8 -12.69 -3.23 15.07
CA ARG A 8 -13.58 -3.91 16.04
C ARG A 8 -13.72 -3.15 17.34
N LEU A 9 -12.62 -2.59 17.86
CA LEU A 9 -12.66 -1.74 19.05
C LEU A 9 -13.48 -0.46 18.84
N ALA A 10 -13.50 0.05 17.60
CA ALA A 10 -14.36 1.17 17.20
C ALA A 10 -15.82 0.78 16.90
N GLY A 11 -16.21 -0.49 17.10
CA GLY A 11 -17.57 -0.99 16.85
C GLY A 11 -17.82 -1.46 15.42
N GLY A 12 -16.80 -1.49 14.58
CA GLY A 12 -16.89 -1.98 13.21
C GLY A 12 -16.91 -3.51 13.13
N LYS A 13 -17.57 -4.05 12.11
CA LYS A 13 -17.55 -5.47 11.76
C LYS A 13 -16.63 -5.70 10.57
N VAL A 14 -15.57 -6.48 10.75
CA VAL A 14 -14.69 -6.89 9.66
C VAL A 14 -15.31 -8.10 8.97
N LEU A 15 -15.78 -7.92 7.76
CA LEU A 15 -16.52 -8.93 7.00
C LEU A 15 -15.56 -9.91 6.31
N CYS A 16 -14.54 -9.38 5.66
CA CYS A 16 -13.62 -10.14 4.83
C CYS A 16 -12.23 -9.54 4.88
N MET A 17 -11.20 -10.38 4.66
CA MET A 17 -9.82 -9.94 4.44
C MET A 17 -9.17 -10.73 3.32
N ASN A 18 -8.21 -10.12 2.62
CA ASN A 18 -7.36 -10.81 1.66
C ASN A 18 -5.92 -10.89 2.18
N GLU A 19 -5.33 -12.05 2.04
CA GLU A 19 -3.93 -12.32 2.35
C GLU A 19 -3.44 -13.48 1.49
N PHE A 20 -2.24 -13.38 0.94
CA PHE A 20 -1.69 -14.43 0.11
C PHE A 20 -0.72 -15.37 0.87
N VAL A 21 -0.18 -14.93 2.01
CA VAL A 21 0.72 -15.71 2.86
C VAL A 21 -0.07 -16.66 3.75
N GLU A 22 0.09 -17.97 3.55
CA GLU A 22 -0.69 -19.00 4.23
C GLU A 22 -0.54 -18.96 5.77
N GLU A 23 0.68 -18.73 6.28
CA GLU A 23 0.94 -18.62 7.71
C GLU A 23 0.25 -17.40 8.34
N ALA A 24 0.17 -16.29 7.58
CA ALA A 24 -0.55 -15.11 8.02
C ALA A 24 -2.07 -15.34 8.02
N GLN A 25 -2.61 -16.08 7.04
CA GLN A 25 -4.01 -16.50 7.00
C GLN A 25 -4.36 -17.35 8.22
N LYS A 26 -3.55 -18.36 8.54
CA LYS A 26 -3.74 -19.23 9.73
C LYS A 26 -3.76 -18.42 11.02
N THR A 27 -2.76 -17.55 11.19
CA THR A 27 -2.67 -16.66 12.36
C THR A 27 -3.88 -15.73 12.45
N TYR A 28 -4.36 -15.24 11.31
CA TYR A 28 -5.53 -14.37 11.29
C TYR A 28 -6.81 -15.14 11.65
N ALA A 29 -7.00 -16.34 11.09
CA ALA A 29 -8.16 -17.20 11.37
C ALA A 29 -8.29 -17.56 12.86
N GLU A 30 -7.18 -17.85 13.53
CA GLU A 30 -7.15 -18.13 14.97
C GLU A 30 -7.61 -16.94 15.82
N ASN A 31 -7.29 -15.72 15.38
CA ASN A 31 -7.69 -14.50 16.11
C ASN A 31 -9.08 -13.99 15.73
N TYR A 32 -9.55 -14.27 14.54
CA TYR A 32 -10.80 -13.73 13.96
C TYR A 32 -11.56 -14.79 13.17
N PRO A 33 -12.05 -15.86 13.84
CA PRO A 33 -12.65 -17.02 13.16
C PRO A 33 -13.93 -16.70 12.38
N GLU A 34 -14.58 -15.57 12.69
CA GLU A 34 -15.80 -15.12 12.01
C GLU A 34 -15.54 -14.28 10.76
N THR A 35 -14.29 -13.87 10.50
CA THR A 35 -13.94 -13.08 9.31
C THR A 35 -13.64 -14.00 8.13
N ILE A 36 -14.27 -13.74 7.00
CA ILE A 36 -14.01 -14.49 5.77
C ILE A 36 -12.62 -14.17 5.25
N ILE A 37 -11.81 -15.19 5.00
CA ILE A 37 -10.49 -15.03 4.39
C ILE A 37 -10.58 -15.38 2.91
N LEU A 38 -10.21 -14.43 2.04
CA LEU A 38 -10.00 -14.65 0.63
C LEU A 38 -8.49 -14.87 0.42
N PRO A 39 -8.06 -16.12 0.23
CA PRO A 39 -6.66 -16.43 -0.01
C PRO A 39 -6.25 -16.03 -1.43
N GLY A 40 -4.94 -15.81 -1.63
CA GLY A 40 -4.37 -15.59 -2.96
C GLY A 40 -3.94 -14.15 -3.20
N ASP A 41 -3.29 -13.96 -4.35
CA ASP A 41 -2.79 -12.66 -4.78
C ASP A 41 -3.96 -11.74 -5.16
N ILE A 42 -3.94 -10.51 -4.68
CA ILE A 42 -4.96 -9.48 -5.02
C ILE A 42 -5.05 -9.23 -6.52
N LYS A 43 -3.99 -9.49 -7.30
CA LYS A 43 -3.98 -9.39 -8.76
C LYS A 43 -4.94 -10.37 -9.43
N GLU A 44 -5.15 -11.53 -8.82
CA GLU A 44 -6.04 -12.58 -9.32
C GLU A 44 -7.49 -12.41 -8.81
N LEU A 45 -7.68 -11.62 -7.75
CA LEU A 45 -8.99 -11.38 -7.17
C LEU A 45 -9.67 -10.19 -7.84
N THR A 46 -10.96 -10.34 -8.11
CA THR A 46 -11.83 -9.26 -8.60
C THR A 46 -12.64 -8.67 -7.46
N GLY A 47 -13.17 -7.46 -7.64
CA GLY A 47 -14.11 -6.89 -6.66
C GLY A 47 -15.35 -7.76 -6.48
N GLU A 48 -15.78 -8.51 -7.51
CA GLU A 48 -16.87 -9.46 -7.44
C GLU A 48 -16.61 -10.61 -6.45
N ASN A 49 -15.36 -11.10 -6.37
CA ASN A 49 -15.02 -12.13 -5.37
C ASN A 49 -15.27 -11.64 -3.94
N PHE A 50 -14.96 -10.36 -3.65
CA PHE A 50 -15.21 -9.76 -2.34
C PHE A 50 -16.71 -9.56 -2.07
N LEU A 51 -17.46 -9.07 -3.05
CA LEU A 51 -18.91 -8.88 -2.91
C LEU A 51 -19.63 -10.20 -2.71
N ASN A 52 -19.31 -11.22 -3.50
CA ASN A 52 -19.88 -12.56 -3.37
C ASN A 52 -19.57 -13.19 -2.00
N ALA A 53 -18.33 -13.01 -1.50
CA ALA A 53 -17.95 -13.54 -0.19
C ALA A 53 -18.68 -12.84 0.97
N THR A 54 -18.97 -11.54 0.84
CA THR A 54 -19.59 -10.75 1.92
C THR A 54 -21.10 -10.65 1.81
N GLY A 55 -21.69 -10.96 0.65
CA GLY A 55 -23.11 -10.80 0.37
C GLY A 55 -23.55 -9.34 0.23
N LEU A 56 -22.60 -8.43 -0.04
CA LEU A 56 -22.88 -7.02 -0.24
C LEU A 56 -23.08 -6.69 -1.72
N ASP A 57 -23.88 -5.68 -2.00
CA ASP A 57 -23.96 -5.05 -3.30
C ASP A 57 -22.91 -3.95 -3.49
N VAL A 58 -22.69 -3.55 -4.74
CA VAL A 58 -21.78 -2.46 -5.10
C VAL A 58 -22.22 -1.16 -4.39
N GLY A 59 -21.32 -0.53 -3.67
CA GLY A 59 -21.56 0.72 -2.97
C GLY A 59 -22.02 0.59 -1.52
N GLU A 60 -22.33 -0.61 -1.05
CA GLU A 60 -22.83 -0.86 0.31
C GLU A 60 -21.73 -0.91 1.38
N LEU A 61 -20.50 -1.32 1.00
CA LEU A 61 -19.40 -1.41 1.94
C LEU A 61 -19.08 -0.03 2.54
N ASP A 62 -19.05 0.08 3.87
CA ASP A 62 -18.73 1.34 4.53
C ASP A 62 -17.25 1.69 4.38
N ILE A 63 -16.34 0.76 4.72
CA ILE A 63 -14.89 1.01 4.72
C ILE A 63 -14.15 -0.13 4.01
N LEU A 64 -13.31 0.22 3.05
CA LEU A 64 -12.27 -0.65 2.52
C LEU A 64 -10.92 -0.20 3.06
N ASP A 65 -10.26 -1.07 3.84
CA ASP A 65 -8.93 -0.81 4.42
C ASP A 65 -7.86 -1.61 3.69
N GLY A 66 -6.68 -1.01 3.48
CA GLY A 66 -5.56 -1.71 2.87
C GLY A 66 -4.21 -1.13 3.24
N SER A 67 -3.23 -2.03 3.36
CA SER A 67 -1.83 -1.67 3.59
C SER A 67 -0.94 -2.31 2.52
N PRO A 68 -1.13 -1.94 1.24
CA PRO A 68 -0.34 -2.53 0.16
C PRO A 68 1.15 -2.25 0.37
N PRO A 69 2.03 -3.25 0.22
CA PRO A 69 3.44 -3.11 0.52
C PRO A 69 4.11 -2.08 -0.38
N CYS A 70 5.03 -1.30 0.19
CA CYS A 70 5.83 -0.30 -0.50
C CYS A 70 7.29 -0.37 -0.02
N SER A 71 7.92 -1.54 -0.20
CA SER A 71 9.27 -1.79 0.33
C SER A 71 10.35 -0.93 -0.35
N ALA A 72 10.12 -0.47 -1.57
CA ALA A 72 11.04 0.40 -2.31
C ALA A 72 11.27 1.76 -1.62
N PHE A 73 10.28 2.26 -0.86
CA PHE A 73 10.35 3.55 -0.19
C PHE A 73 10.50 3.46 1.33
N SER A 74 10.74 2.25 1.88
CA SER A 74 10.98 2.07 3.31
C SER A 74 12.41 2.51 3.66
N VAL A 75 12.52 3.46 4.60
CA VAL A 75 13.83 3.89 5.16
C VAL A 75 14.56 2.74 5.86
N ALA A 76 13.84 1.71 6.30
CA ALA A 76 14.40 0.49 6.89
C ALA A 76 14.86 -0.52 5.82
N GLY A 77 14.36 -0.40 4.57
CA GLY A 77 14.93 -1.09 3.43
C GLY A 77 16.26 -0.44 3.09
N LYS A 78 17.38 -1.14 3.25
CA LYS A 78 18.65 -0.70 2.69
C LYS A 78 18.39 -0.41 1.21
N ILE A 79 18.50 0.86 0.82
CA ILE A 79 18.75 1.22 -0.57
C ILE A 79 20.06 0.50 -0.86
N SER A 80 20.02 -0.63 -1.56
CA SER A 80 21.21 -1.20 -2.14
C SER A 80 21.62 -0.18 -3.20
N HIS A 81 22.54 0.70 -2.82
CA HIS A 81 23.26 1.47 -3.79
C HIS A 81 23.99 0.42 -4.62
N ASN A 82 23.50 0.15 -5.82
CA ASN A 82 24.30 -0.51 -6.84
C ASN A 82 25.46 0.47 -7.13
N ILE A 83 26.57 0.23 -6.45
CA ILE A 83 27.82 0.93 -6.72
C ILE A 83 28.35 0.24 -7.98
N HIS A 84 28.31 0.93 -9.10
CA HIS A 84 29.03 0.52 -10.30
C HIS A 84 30.46 1.04 -10.20
N GLU A 85 31.40 0.20 -10.55
CA GLU A 85 32.80 0.60 -10.71
C GLU A 85 32.96 1.12 -12.15
N GLU A 86 33.26 2.40 -12.30
CA GLU A 86 33.63 3.00 -13.58
C GLU A 86 35.16 3.11 -13.67
N GLU A 87 35.72 2.53 -14.73
CA GLU A 87 37.13 2.68 -15.02
C GLU A 87 37.37 4.00 -15.78
N HIS A 88 38.12 4.90 -15.17
CA HIS A 88 38.61 6.09 -15.81
C HIS A 88 40.08 5.87 -16.21
N VAL A 89 40.37 5.96 -17.51
CA VAL A 89 41.72 5.93 -18.03
C VAL A 89 42.14 7.36 -18.30
N ASP A 90 43.23 7.81 -17.65
CA ASP A 90 43.77 9.14 -17.89
C ASP A 90 44.56 9.19 -19.21
N LEU A 91 44.98 10.40 -19.63
CA LEU A 91 45.76 10.63 -20.85
C LEU A 91 47.14 9.95 -20.85
N PHE A 92 47.56 9.40 -19.71
CA PHE A 92 48.84 8.69 -19.53
C PHE A 92 48.65 7.17 -19.40
N GLY A 93 47.42 6.68 -19.54
CA GLY A 93 47.13 5.25 -19.50
C GLY A 93 46.98 4.69 -18.08
N ASN A 94 46.91 5.53 -17.04
CA ASN A 94 46.62 5.05 -15.68
C ASN A 94 45.12 4.79 -15.51
N VAL A 95 44.79 3.63 -15.00
CA VAL A 95 43.41 3.22 -14.73
C VAL A 95 43.08 3.58 -13.28
N THR A 96 42.06 4.42 -13.08
CA THR A 96 41.48 4.71 -11.77
C THR A 96 40.08 4.10 -11.73
N ILE A 97 39.82 3.27 -10.74
CA ILE A 97 38.49 2.72 -10.50
C ILE A 97 37.76 3.62 -9.51
N GLU A 98 36.74 4.31 -9.97
CA GLU A 98 35.91 5.17 -9.15
C GLU A 98 34.60 4.46 -8.86
N LYS A 99 34.24 4.36 -7.59
CA LYS A 99 32.94 3.82 -7.17
C LYS A 99 31.88 4.90 -7.33
N VAL A 100 31.15 4.86 -8.43
CA VAL A 100 30.10 5.83 -8.73
C VAL A 100 28.74 5.26 -8.26
N PRO A 101 27.92 6.05 -7.55
CA PRO A 101 26.54 5.65 -7.30
C PRO A 101 25.86 5.43 -8.65
N GLY A 102 25.32 4.22 -8.89
CA GLY A 102 24.61 3.91 -10.12
C GLY A 102 23.54 4.97 -10.39
N LYS A 103 23.56 5.54 -11.60
CA LYS A 103 22.45 6.38 -12.06
C LYS A 103 21.19 5.53 -11.96
N HIS A 104 20.24 5.96 -11.14
CA HIS A 104 18.91 5.38 -11.15
C HIS A 104 18.37 5.48 -12.58
N SER A 105 18.37 4.38 -13.30
CA SER A 105 17.41 4.21 -14.37
C SER A 105 16.04 4.32 -13.70
N ASP A 106 15.28 5.33 -14.03
CA ASP A 106 13.91 5.66 -13.59
C ASP A 106 13.34 4.65 -12.59
N GLY A 107 13.63 4.86 -11.30
CA GLY A 107 13.61 3.91 -10.19
C GLY A 107 12.25 3.25 -9.83
N TRP A 108 11.45 2.97 -10.79
CA TRP A 108 10.17 2.32 -10.77
C TRP A 108 10.36 0.88 -11.23
N GLY A 109 10.07 -0.10 -10.40
CA GLY A 109 10.17 -1.50 -10.78
C GLY A 109 11.17 -2.31 -9.97
N GLN A 110 11.33 -2.04 -8.67
CA GLN A 110 12.11 -2.93 -7.81
C GLN A 110 11.36 -4.23 -7.58
N THR A 111 12.01 -5.32 -7.96
CA THR A 111 11.54 -6.68 -7.77
C THR A 111 12.14 -7.26 -6.48
N LYS A 112 11.32 -7.90 -5.67
CA LYS A 112 11.75 -8.57 -4.44
C LYS A 112 11.59 -10.08 -4.60
N ASN A 113 12.70 -10.83 -4.36
CA ASN A 113 12.62 -12.28 -4.24
C ASN A 113 12.20 -12.61 -2.81
N TYR A 114 11.13 -13.37 -2.67
CA TYR A 114 10.74 -13.98 -1.40
C TYR A 114 11.60 -15.22 -1.14
N SER A 115 11.88 -15.50 0.15
CA SER A 115 12.74 -16.60 0.57
C SER A 115 12.20 -18.00 0.22
N ASP A 116 10.96 -18.10 -0.23
CA ASP A 116 10.28 -19.33 -0.65
C ASP A 116 10.36 -19.62 -2.16
N GLY A 117 11.16 -18.85 -2.91
CA GLY A 117 11.35 -19.03 -4.35
C GLY A 117 10.19 -18.59 -5.22
N LYS A 118 9.15 -17.98 -4.66
CA LYS A 118 8.04 -17.42 -5.41
C LYS A 118 8.40 -16.05 -5.98
N MET A 119 7.95 -15.86 -7.19
CA MET A 119 8.17 -14.81 -8.18
C MET A 119 8.57 -13.42 -7.66
N VAL A 120 9.42 -12.83 -8.46
CA VAL A 120 9.79 -11.42 -8.53
C VAL A 120 8.53 -10.56 -8.73
N GLU A 121 8.06 -9.86 -7.70
CA GLU A 121 6.89 -9.00 -7.80
C GLU A 121 7.27 -7.53 -7.95
N ASN A 122 6.58 -6.85 -8.87
CA ASN A 122 6.59 -5.41 -8.93
C ASN A 122 5.65 -4.88 -7.82
N ILE A 123 6.24 -4.61 -6.64
CA ILE A 123 5.51 -4.26 -5.42
C ILE A 123 4.78 -2.90 -5.56
N GLU A 124 5.20 -2.09 -6.51
CA GLU A 124 4.58 -0.79 -6.78
C GLU A 124 3.16 -0.92 -7.36
N ASP A 125 2.89 -2.02 -8.07
CA ASP A 125 1.59 -2.24 -8.69
C ASP A 125 0.50 -2.61 -7.66
N LEU A 126 0.87 -3.13 -6.48
CA LEU A 126 -0.10 -3.62 -5.49
C LEU A 126 -0.99 -2.52 -4.91
N PHE A 127 -0.52 -1.28 -4.85
CA PHE A 127 -1.38 -0.16 -4.45
C PHE A 127 -2.48 0.11 -5.49
N PHE A 128 -2.14 0.01 -6.77
CA PHE A 128 -3.12 0.19 -7.85
C PHE A 128 -4.06 -1.00 -7.99
N GLU A 129 -3.60 -2.20 -7.65
CA GLU A 129 -4.46 -3.38 -7.55
C GLU A 129 -5.51 -3.22 -6.42
N PHE A 130 -5.09 -2.69 -5.28
CA PHE A 130 -6.01 -2.33 -4.20
C PHE A 130 -7.04 -1.29 -4.68
N LEU A 131 -6.62 -0.24 -5.39
CA LEU A 131 -7.52 0.76 -5.94
C LEU A 131 -8.41 0.20 -7.08
N ARG A 132 -7.93 -0.79 -7.84
CA ARG A 132 -8.74 -1.51 -8.84
C ARG A 132 -9.91 -2.24 -8.16
N VAL A 133 -9.65 -2.91 -7.06
CA VAL A 133 -10.70 -3.55 -6.26
C VAL A 133 -11.66 -2.51 -5.68
N ALA A 134 -11.14 -1.40 -5.13
CA ALA A 134 -11.94 -0.29 -4.62
C ALA A 134 -12.87 0.31 -5.69
N LYS A 135 -12.37 0.51 -6.91
CA LYS A 135 -13.15 1.00 -8.06
C LYS A 135 -14.37 0.13 -8.35
N TYR A 136 -14.24 -1.18 -8.20
CA TYR A 136 -15.33 -2.12 -8.45
C TYR A 136 -16.34 -2.16 -7.30
N ILE A 137 -15.85 -2.32 -6.07
CA ILE A 137 -16.69 -2.43 -4.86
C ILE A 137 -17.41 -1.12 -4.55
N LYS A 138 -16.79 0.03 -4.84
CA LYS A 138 -17.25 1.38 -4.52
C LYS A 138 -17.58 1.57 -3.03
N PRO A 139 -16.64 1.28 -2.10
CA PRO A 139 -16.89 1.52 -0.69
C PRO A 139 -17.19 3.01 -0.43
N LYS A 140 -17.87 3.33 0.68
CA LYS A 140 -18.14 4.73 1.05
C LYS A 140 -16.84 5.46 1.42
N VAL A 141 -15.93 4.75 2.10
CA VAL A 141 -14.62 5.27 2.52
C VAL A 141 -13.53 4.26 2.17
N ILE A 142 -12.40 4.75 1.68
CA ILE A 142 -11.15 4.00 1.50
C ILE A 142 -10.15 4.49 2.53
N VAL A 143 -9.56 3.57 3.30
CA VAL A 143 -8.42 3.86 4.18
C VAL A 143 -7.22 3.09 3.66
N ALA A 144 -6.10 3.78 3.41
CA ALA A 144 -4.87 3.14 3.00
C ALA A 144 -3.68 3.57 3.87
N GLU A 145 -2.82 2.62 4.21
CA GLU A 145 -1.59 2.88 4.98
C GLU A 145 -0.36 2.61 4.14
N ASN A 146 0.65 3.47 4.31
CA ASN A 146 1.95 3.23 3.68
C ASN A 146 3.09 3.85 4.50
N VAL A 147 4.34 3.60 4.08
CA VAL A 147 5.52 4.14 4.75
C VAL A 147 5.69 5.63 4.50
N LYS A 148 6.24 6.37 5.49
CA LYS A 148 6.53 7.81 5.39
C LYS A 148 7.40 8.13 4.15
N GLY A 149 8.29 7.22 3.73
CA GLY A 149 9.16 7.41 2.57
C GLY A 149 8.42 7.78 1.28
N LEU A 150 7.15 7.39 1.16
CA LEU A 150 6.28 7.73 0.03
C LEU A 150 6.07 9.25 -0.14
N THR A 151 6.21 10.03 0.92
CA THR A 151 6.02 11.50 0.88
C THR A 151 7.29 12.29 0.60
N ILE A 152 8.44 11.63 0.35
CA ILE A 152 9.77 12.25 0.29
C ILE A 152 10.38 12.06 -1.11
N SER A 153 11.08 13.11 -1.58
CA SER A 153 11.92 13.09 -2.80
C SER A 153 11.24 12.52 -4.05
N GLU A 154 11.88 11.58 -4.71
CA GLU A 154 11.40 10.96 -5.96
C GLU A 154 10.08 10.20 -5.80
N ALA A 155 9.79 9.69 -4.61
CA ALA A 155 8.53 9.00 -4.31
C ALA A 155 7.30 9.90 -4.43
N LYS A 156 7.46 11.24 -4.44
CA LYS A 156 6.36 12.18 -4.64
C LYS A 156 5.63 12.00 -5.99
N LYS A 157 6.34 11.56 -7.02
CA LYS A 157 5.71 11.26 -8.32
C LYS A 157 4.71 10.11 -8.18
N TYR A 158 5.11 9.08 -7.44
CA TYR A 158 4.24 7.94 -7.16
C TYR A 158 3.08 8.33 -6.23
N LEU A 159 3.33 9.13 -5.21
CA LEU A 159 2.27 9.70 -4.37
C LEU A 159 1.23 10.46 -5.21
N ASN A 160 1.68 11.34 -6.12
CA ASN A 160 0.78 12.08 -7.00
C ASN A 160 -0.03 11.15 -7.90
N LYS A 161 0.58 10.06 -8.42
CA LYS A 161 -0.14 9.05 -9.20
C LYS A 161 -1.24 8.38 -8.37
N ILE A 162 -0.95 8.05 -7.10
CA ILE A 162 -1.96 7.50 -6.17
C ILE A 162 -3.12 8.48 -5.99
N LEU A 163 -2.82 9.76 -5.66
CA LEU A 163 -3.85 10.78 -5.43
C LEU A 163 -4.73 11.00 -6.67
N ASN A 164 -4.10 11.08 -7.85
CA ASN A 164 -4.85 11.18 -9.12
C ASN A 164 -5.75 9.96 -9.33
N THR A 165 -5.25 8.76 -9.05
CA THR A 165 -6.05 7.52 -9.20
C THR A 165 -7.26 7.51 -8.27
N PHE A 166 -7.15 8.05 -7.04
CA PHE A 166 -8.32 8.23 -6.16
C PHE A 166 -9.37 9.13 -6.82
N GLY A 167 -8.96 10.27 -7.38
CA GLY A 167 -9.86 11.17 -8.12
C GLY A 167 -10.49 10.48 -9.34
N ASP A 168 -9.68 9.76 -10.14
CA ASP A 168 -10.15 9.04 -11.34
C ASP A 168 -11.20 7.96 -11.04
N ILE A 169 -11.24 7.45 -9.81
CA ILE A 169 -12.23 6.45 -9.37
C ILE A 169 -13.37 7.04 -8.54
N GLY A 170 -13.45 8.39 -8.43
CA GLY A 170 -14.56 9.13 -7.83
C GLY A 170 -14.45 9.30 -6.30
N TYR A 171 -13.22 9.47 -5.78
CA TYR A 171 -12.99 9.73 -4.36
C TYR A 171 -12.25 11.06 -4.15
N ASP A 172 -12.78 11.87 -3.26
CA ASP A 172 -12.03 12.98 -2.66
C ASP A 172 -11.08 12.39 -1.59
N VAL A 173 -9.78 12.69 -1.69
CA VAL A 173 -8.75 12.06 -0.85
C VAL A 173 -7.87 13.06 -0.14
N CYS A 174 -7.67 12.85 1.15
CA CYS A 174 -6.60 13.48 1.90
C CYS A 174 -5.56 12.46 2.37
N HIS A 175 -4.35 12.94 2.65
CA HIS A 175 -3.32 12.12 3.26
C HIS A 175 -2.57 12.88 4.34
N LYS A 176 -2.13 12.16 5.38
CA LYS A 176 -1.36 12.75 6.48
C LYS A 176 -0.32 11.77 7.01
N VAL A 177 0.85 12.30 7.33
CA VAL A 177 1.88 11.51 8.04
C VAL A 177 1.56 11.54 9.52
N LEU A 178 1.32 10.37 10.10
CA LEU A 178 0.96 10.19 11.51
C LEU A 178 2.05 9.38 12.22
N ASP A 179 2.26 9.66 13.50
CA ASP A 179 3.14 8.89 14.38
C ASP A 179 2.30 8.22 15.47
N SER A 180 2.39 6.90 15.58
CA SER A 180 1.58 6.10 16.50
C SER A 180 1.69 6.50 17.96
N ARG A 181 2.81 7.15 18.38
CA ARG A 181 2.99 7.66 19.74
C ARG A 181 1.90 8.62 20.18
N TYR A 182 1.39 9.44 19.23
CA TYR A 182 0.35 10.42 19.53
C TYR A 182 -1.05 9.81 19.62
N TYR A 183 -1.15 8.49 19.42
CA TYR A 183 -2.39 7.71 19.43
C TYR A 183 -2.39 6.62 20.52
N GLY A 184 -1.57 6.80 21.58
CA GLY A 184 -1.53 5.90 22.72
C GLY A 184 -0.73 4.60 22.50
N VAL A 185 0.04 4.49 21.43
CA VAL A 185 0.87 3.32 21.13
C VAL A 185 2.29 3.53 21.64
N ALA A 186 2.81 2.59 22.44
CA ALA A 186 4.15 2.62 22.99
C ALA A 186 5.25 2.25 21.97
N GLN A 187 5.12 2.75 20.75
CA GLN A 187 6.06 2.51 19.64
C GLN A 187 6.18 3.74 18.75
N THR A 188 7.40 4.09 18.36
CA THR A 188 7.64 5.08 17.31
C THR A 188 7.42 4.44 15.94
N ARG A 189 6.25 4.68 15.35
CA ARG A 189 5.89 4.18 14.02
C ARG A 189 5.23 5.29 13.22
N THR A 190 5.98 5.86 12.29
CA THR A 190 5.49 6.93 11.41
C THR A 190 5.01 6.34 10.10
N ARG A 191 3.77 6.67 9.72
CA ARG A 191 3.12 6.17 8.48
C ARG A 191 2.36 7.29 7.80
N VAL A 192 2.21 7.19 6.49
CA VAL A 192 1.24 8.00 5.75
C VAL A 192 -0.07 7.23 5.72
N ILE A 193 -1.14 7.91 6.10
CA ILE A 193 -2.51 7.42 6.03
C ILE A 193 -3.24 8.22 4.97
N PHE A 194 -3.92 7.52 4.08
CA PHE A 194 -4.83 8.08 3.08
C PHE A 194 -6.25 7.81 3.54
N ILE A 195 -7.11 8.82 3.40
CA ILE A 195 -8.55 8.68 3.60
C ILE A 195 -9.22 9.24 2.35
N GLY A 196 -9.86 8.37 1.58
CA GLY A 196 -10.68 8.73 0.43
C GLY A 196 -12.15 8.59 0.78
N VAL A 197 -12.95 9.62 0.56
CA VAL A 197 -14.40 9.58 0.72
C VAL A 197 -15.03 9.63 -0.66
N ARG A 198 -15.97 8.73 -0.94
CA ARG A 198 -16.66 8.71 -2.24
C ARG A 198 -17.43 10.02 -2.44
N GLU A 199 -17.34 10.61 -3.61
CA GLU A 199 -17.87 11.97 -3.88
C GLU A 199 -19.33 12.15 -3.51
N ASP A 200 -20.21 11.18 -3.81
CA ASP A 200 -21.62 11.22 -3.46
C ASP A 200 -21.85 11.25 -1.94
N VAL A 201 -21.06 10.47 -1.20
CA VAL A 201 -21.08 10.42 0.26
C VAL A 201 -20.57 11.72 0.86
N ALA A 202 -19.51 12.31 0.29
CA ALA A 202 -18.96 13.59 0.72
C ALA A 202 -19.98 14.72 0.55
N VAL A 203 -20.68 14.76 -0.59
CA VAL A 203 -21.73 15.73 -0.86
C VAL A 203 -22.90 15.59 0.11
N GLU A 204 -23.38 14.37 0.34
CA GLU A 204 -24.48 14.08 1.27
C GLU A 204 -24.13 14.49 2.71
N ALA A 205 -22.90 14.23 3.14
CA ALA A 205 -22.41 14.59 4.47
C ALA A 205 -22.04 16.07 4.62
N GLY A 206 -22.08 16.87 3.55
CA GLY A 206 -21.60 18.27 3.54
C GLY A 206 -20.10 18.37 3.80
N TYR A 207 -19.34 17.36 3.41
CA TYR A 207 -17.91 17.22 3.68
C TYR A 207 -17.06 17.65 2.47
N ASN A 208 -15.98 18.39 2.73
CA ASN A 208 -15.01 18.76 1.71
C ASN A 208 -13.60 18.74 2.31
N PHE A 209 -12.67 18.04 1.67
CA PHE A 209 -11.26 18.00 2.08
C PHE A 209 -10.43 19.23 1.67
N MET A 210 -11.03 20.23 1.01
CA MET A 210 -10.33 21.47 0.64
C MET A 210 -9.93 22.30 1.85
#